data_c7e532c47bf37656e733e60ef94c3f57
#
_entry.id   c7e532c47bf37656e733e60ef94c3f57
#
_cell.length_a   1.000
_cell.length_b   1.000
_cell.length_c   1.000
_cell.angle_alpha   90.00
_cell.angle_beta   90.00
_cell.angle_gamma   90.00
#
_symmetry.space_group_name_H-M   'P 1'
#
loop_
_entity.id
_entity.type
_entity.pdbx_description
1 polymer ?
#
loop_
_entity_poly.entity_id
_entity_poly.type
_entity_poly.pdbx_seq_one_letter_code
_entity_poly.pdbx_strand_id
1 'polypeptide(L)'
;MRWSLSNRSNCWGVNIFFHQKSKSSCCALPVLPNLVELFRLTSVRRLSLFLLLVTVFFSPAWAGVPASLPQIARLDSRDAMFRQYMQDVEASRRVLFASRRALSGDEAVRGLASSLTIFSYVTQPGDTIFSIAARTNIPQATLASLNRLSSHEDVVPGIVLLLPSIPGIFVSETPANSLEQLISAARAEADNRPSVVLSIPRFGQTERFLFIPGDDFTQTERIFFLNRGFQFPLREFRVTSLYGPRINPVTGQHSMHRGIDLAAPMGTEVFAVRSGTVIYQGYDRILGYHIVISHDNNWASLYGHLSVINTVLNQDVQSGTVIGRVGSTGQSTGPHLHFELWHHGQTRDPARVLRIFRRTQ
;
A
#
# COMPACT_ATOMS: atom_id res chain seq x y z
N MET A 1 51.06 11.10 -14.31
CA MET A 1 50.32 10.75 -13.08
C MET A 1 49.36 9.62 -13.40
N ARG A 2 49.65 8.43 -12.85
CA ARG A 2 48.84 7.20 -13.04
C ARG A 2 47.73 7.18 -12.01
N TRP A 3 46.48 6.98 -12.41
CA TRP A 3 45.40 6.54 -11.52
C TRP A 3 44.90 5.18 -11.94
N SER A 4 44.98 4.24 -10.99
CA SER A 4 44.59 2.85 -11.15
C SER A 4 43.07 2.72 -10.99
N LEU A 5 42.44 2.02 -11.90
CA LEU A 5 41.03 1.64 -11.84
C LEU A 5 40.90 0.40 -10.96
N SER A 6 40.29 0.52 -9.80
CA SER A 6 39.80 -0.62 -9.02
C SER A 6 38.35 -0.89 -9.35
N ASN A 7 38.12 -2.10 -9.83
CA ASN A 7 36.82 -2.69 -10.15
C ASN A 7 36.00 -2.88 -8.85
N ARG A 8 34.86 -2.19 -8.70
CA ARG A 8 33.81 -2.56 -7.74
C ARG A 8 32.47 -2.61 -8.46
N SER A 9 31.97 -3.83 -8.53
CA SER A 9 30.59 -4.15 -8.91
C SER A 9 29.60 -3.48 -7.97
N ASN A 10 28.90 -2.42 -8.43
CA ASN A 10 27.86 -1.76 -7.65
C ASN A 10 26.49 -2.41 -7.92
N CYS A 11 26.00 -3.10 -6.92
CA CYS A 11 24.59 -3.42 -6.79
C CYS A 11 23.80 -2.14 -6.54
N TRP A 12 22.97 -1.74 -7.46
CA TRP A 12 22.05 -0.61 -7.28
C TRP A 12 20.83 -1.09 -6.50
N GLY A 13 20.86 -0.89 -5.19
CA GLY A 13 19.66 -0.85 -4.38
C GLY A 13 19.13 0.58 -4.38
N VAL A 14 17.97 0.81 -4.95
CA VAL A 14 17.26 2.09 -4.83
C VAL A 14 16.66 2.13 -3.42
N ASN A 15 17.36 2.73 -2.48
CA ASN A 15 16.80 3.09 -1.18
C ASN A 15 15.94 4.34 -1.36
N ILE A 16 14.63 4.17 -1.32
CA ILE A 16 13.68 5.30 -1.28
C ILE A 16 13.65 5.80 0.17
N PHE A 17 14.45 6.84 0.46
CA PHE A 17 14.37 7.58 1.71
C PHE A 17 13.23 8.61 1.64
N PHE A 18 12.24 8.47 2.49
CA PHE A 18 11.30 9.54 2.79
C PHE A 18 12.02 10.67 3.51
N HIS A 19 12.14 11.83 2.87
CA HIS A 19 12.71 13.02 3.48
C HIS A 19 11.59 13.84 4.12
N GLN A 20 11.45 13.69 5.44
CA GLN A 20 10.61 14.57 6.24
C GLN A 20 11.42 15.81 6.60
N LYS A 21 11.06 16.98 6.06
CA LYS A 21 11.63 18.28 6.47
C LYS A 21 11.14 18.64 7.86
N SER A 22 11.98 18.54 8.88
CA SER A 22 11.81 19.27 10.12
C SER A 22 12.91 20.34 10.25
N LYS A 23 12.50 21.59 10.37
CA LYS A 23 13.33 22.71 10.80
C LYS A 23 13.53 22.58 12.31
N SER A 24 14.78 22.53 12.77
CA SER A 24 15.11 22.96 14.14
C SER A 24 16.60 23.26 14.28
N SER A 25 16.84 24.46 14.59
CA SER A 25 17.67 25.16 15.56
C SER A 25 18.95 24.46 16.06
N CYS A 26 20.07 25.12 15.77
CA CYS A 26 21.37 24.89 16.38
C CYS A 26 21.35 25.14 17.89
N CYS A 27 21.81 24.14 18.67
CA CYS A 27 22.41 24.37 20.00
C CYS A 27 23.67 23.53 20.11
N ALA A 28 24.79 24.22 20.29
CA ALA A 28 26.10 23.64 20.52
C ALA A 28 26.19 22.97 21.90
N LEU A 29 26.76 21.78 21.95
CA LEU A 29 27.18 21.12 23.18
C LEU A 29 28.72 21.08 23.27
N PRO A 30 29.29 21.21 24.48
CA PRO A 30 30.72 21.37 24.66
C PRO A 30 31.50 20.06 24.56
N VAL A 31 32.72 20.20 24.06
CA VAL A 31 33.75 19.15 23.97
C VAL A 31 34.22 18.76 25.35
N LEU A 32 34.19 17.49 25.72
CA LEU A 32 34.88 16.92 26.88
C LEU A 32 36.08 16.07 26.42
N PRO A 33 37.23 16.20 27.07
CA PRO A 33 38.47 15.54 26.67
C PRO A 33 38.67 14.16 27.34
N ASN A 34 39.35 13.29 26.61
CA ASN A 34 40.15 12.13 27.03
C ASN A 34 39.62 11.12 28.05
N LEU A 35 39.14 9.99 27.53
CA LEU A 35 38.98 8.74 28.27
C LEU A 35 39.90 7.66 27.67
N VAL A 36 41.21 7.80 27.91
CA VAL A 36 42.23 6.77 27.54
C VAL A 36 42.93 6.17 28.76
N GLU A 37 42.54 6.50 29.98
CA GLU A 37 43.16 5.89 31.16
C GLU A 37 42.14 5.27 32.13
N LEU A 38 41.54 4.13 31.77
CA LEU A 38 40.87 3.26 32.77
C LEU A 38 40.74 1.80 32.31
N PHE A 39 41.80 1.25 31.68
CA PHE A 39 41.90 -0.19 31.46
C PHE A 39 43.15 -0.75 32.08
N ARG A 40 43.19 -0.81 33.43
CA ARG A 40 43.99 -1.82 34.14
C ARG A 40 43.31 -2.15 35.48
N LEU A 41 43.16 -3.47 35.67
CA LEU A 41 42.77 -4.16 36.91
C LEU A 41 41.25 -4.32 37.15
N THR A 42 40.72 -5.47 36.88
CA THR A 42 40.25 -6.51 37.80
C THR A 42 39.31 -7.49 37.08
N SER A 43 39.88 -8.68 36.92
CA SER A 43 39.32 -10.03 37.01
C SER A 43 37.85 -10.30 36.94
N VAL A 44 37.50 -11.12 35.95
CA VAL A 44 36.59 -12.31 35.88
C VAL A 44 35.14 -12.24 36.42
N ARG A 45 34.77 -11.33 37.32
CA ARG A 45 33.40 -11.29 37.87
C ARG A 45 32.43 -10.28 37.22
N ARG A 46 32.84 -9.54 36.17
CA ARG A 46 31.98 -8.57 35.46
C ARG A 46 31.49 -9.01 34.09
N LEU A 47 31.83 -10.20 33.66
CA LEU A 47 31.37 -10.73 32.35
C LEU A 47 29.92 -11.24 32.38
N SER A 48 29.41 -11.61 33.56
CA SER A 48 28.02 -12.11 33.70
C SER A 48 26.97 -11.00 33.75
N LEU A 49 27.35 -9.76 34.09
CA LEU A 49 26.41 -8.62 34.18
C LEU A 49 26.26 -7.90 32.82
N PHE A 50 27.27 -8.04 31.92
CA PHE A 50 27.22 -7.41 30.60
C PHE A 50 26.45 -8.26 29.58
N LEU A 51 26.37 -9.58 29.80
CA LEU A 51 25.53 -10.47 28.97
C LEU A 51 24.04 -10.35 29.30
N LEU A 52 23.68 -9.89 30.50
CA LEU A 52 22.27 -9.69 30.90
C LEU A 52 21.70 -8.35 30.41
N LEU A 53 22.54 -7.39 30.02
CA LEU A 53 22.12 -6.08 29.52
C LEU A 53 22.00 -6.01 28.00
N VAL A 54 22.55 -6.97 27.26
CA VAL A 54 22.45 -7.03 25.79
C VAL A 54 21.23 -7.83 25.32
N THR A 55 20.63 -8.65 26.17
CA THR A 55 19.43 -9.42 25.83
C THR A 55 18.09 -8.67 25.96
N VAL A 56 18.11 -7.41 26.46
CA VAL A 56 16.89 -6.60 26.65
C VAL A 56 16.59 -5.69 25.44
N PHE A 57 17.48 -5.56 24.45
CA PHE A 57 17.31 -4.63 23.32
C PHE A 57 17.07 -5.28 21.95
N PHE A 58 16.76 -6.57 21.89
CA PHE A 58 16.24 -7.21 20.68
C PHE A 58 14.85 -7.78 20.92
N SER A 59 13.94 -6.91 21.34
CA SER A 59 12.51 -7.16 21.07
C SER A 59 12.30 -6.80 19.60
N PRO A 60 11.81 -7.71 18.74
CA PRO A 60 11.36 -7.32 17.42
C PRO A 60 10.29 -6.26 17.66
N ALA A 61 10.45 -5.09 17.04
CA ALA A 61 9.42 -4.06 17.00
C ALA A 61 8.18 -4.68 16.31
N TRP A 62 7.32 -5.28 17.10
CA TRP A 62 5.96 -5.61 16.70
C TRP A 62 5.28 -4.28 16.41
N ALA A 63 5.04 -4.02 15.14
CA ALA A 63 4.28 -2.87 14.69
C ALA A 63 2.96 -2.86 15.45
N GLY A 64 2.82 -1.85 16.33
CA GLY A 64 1.87 -1.79 17.42
C GLY A 64 0.43 -2.09 17.04
N VAL A 65 -0.06 -3.19 17.55
CA VAL A 65 -1.48 -3.33 17.89
C VAL A 65 -1.74 -2.26 18.96
N PRO A 66 -2.71 -1.37 18.80
CA PRO A 66 -3.03 -0.42 19.85
C PRO A 66 -3.35 -1.22 21.12
N ALA A 67 -2.63 -0.94 22.21
CA ALA A 67 -2.61 -1.74 23.46
C ALA A 67 -3.98 -1.86 24.19
N SER A 68 -5.08 -1.37 23.58
CA SER A 68 -6.41 -1.29 24.18
C SER A 68 -7.51 -2.04 23.43
N LEU A 69 -7.27 -2.55 22.20
CA LEU A 69 -8.32 -3.26 21.45
C LEU A 69 -8.27 -4.77 21.68
N PRO A 70 -9.43 -5.43 21.93
CA PRO A 70 -9.46 -6.88 22.06
C PRO A 70 -9.02 -7.53 20.74
N GLN A 71 -8.11 -8.52 20.84
CA GLN A 71 -7.53 -9.18 19.68
C GLN A 71 -8.19 -10.54 19.44
N ILE A 72 -8.63 -10.74 18.20
CA ILE A 72 -9.10 -12.03 17.70
C ILE A 72 -7.89 -12.75 17.08
N ALA A 73 -7.58 -13.95 17.58
CA ALA A 73 -6.49 -14.76 17.03
C ALA A 73 -6.93 -15.57 15.79
N ARG A 74 -8.21 -15.98 15.74
CA ARG A 74 -8.76 -16.83 14.67
C ARG A 74 -10.21 -16.48 14.37
N LEU A 75 -10.56 -16.36 13.09
CA LEU A 75 -11.94 -16.11 12.65
C LEU A 75 -12.75 -17.42 12.59
N ASP A 76 -12.80 -18.16 13.69
CA ASP A 76 -13.61 -19.37 13.84
C ASP A 76 -14.18 -19.52 15.25
N SER A 77 -15.15 -20.41 15.42
CA SER A 77 -15.90 -20.60 16.68
C SER A 77 -15.07 -21.14 17.86
N ARG A 78 -13.82 -21.57 17.64
CA ARG A 78 -12.90 -21.99 18.70
C ARG A 78 -12.28 -20.81 19.43
N ASP A 79 -12.22 -19.64 18.82
CA ASP A 79 -11.74 -18.40 19.43
C ASP A 79 -12.83 -17.74 20.28
N ALA A 80 -12.54 -17.49 21.55
CA ALA A 80 -13.49 -16.88 22.48
C ALA A 80 -13.81 -15.42 22.11
N MET A 81 -12.79 -14.65 21.68
CA MET A 81 -12.98 -13.27 21.26
C MET A 81 -13.79 -13.19 19.97
N PHE A 82 -13.60 -14.12 19.04
CA PHE A 82 -14.42 -14.19 17.83
C PHE A 82 -15.89 -14.55 18.15
N ARG A 83 -16.16 -15.44 19.10
CA ARG A 83 -17.54 -15.71 19.53
C ARG A 83 -18.20 -14.46 20.11
N GLN A 84 -17.49 -13.72 20.98
CA GLN A 84 -17.99 -12.45 21.54
C GLN A 84 -18.26 -11.44 20.42
N TYR A 85 -17.29 -11.24 19.52
CA TYR A 85 -17.43 -10.37 18.36
C TYR A 85 -18.68 -10.71 17.52
N MET A 86 -18.92 -12.00 17.23
CA MET A 86 -20.10 -12.43 16.47
C MET A 86 -21.42 -12.17 17.20
N GLN A 87 -21.45 -12.26 18.54
CA GLN A 87 -22.61 -11.87 19.34
C GLN A 87 -22.88 -10.36 19.24
N ASP A 88 -21.82 -9.53 19.30
CA ASP A 88 -21.92 -8.09 19.16
C ASP A 88 -22.42 -7.70 17.74
N VAL A 89 -21.91 -8.35 16.70
CA VAL A 89 -22.37 -8.16 15.30
C VAL A 89 -23.85 -8.52 15.16
N GLU A 90 -24.27 -9.64 15.72
CA GLU A 90 -25.67 -10.08 15.63
C GLU A 90 -26.60 -9.14 16.39
N ALA A 91 -26.21 -8.69 17.59
CA ALA A 91 -26.97 -7.71 18.37
C ALA A 91 -27.13 -6.38 17.60
N SER A 92 -26.05 -5.87 17.03
CA SER A 92 -26.05 -4.64 16.24
C SER A 92 -26.95 -4.75 15.01
N ARG A 93 -26.90 -5.90 14.31
CA ARG A 93 -27.76 -6.15 13.15
C ARG A 93 -29.24 -6.15 13.50
N ARG A 94 -29.61 -6.76 14.63
CA ARG A 94 -31.01 -6.75 15.09
C ARG A 94 -31.50 -5.32 15.32
N VAL A 95 -30.67 -4.47 15.95
CA VAL A 95 -30.98 -3.05 16.15
C VAL A 95 -31.12 -2.32 14.82
N LEU A 96 -30.17 -2.50 13.90
CA LEU A 96 -30.23 -1.88 12.56
C LEU A 96 -31.49 -2.28 11.77
N PHE A 97 -31.88 -3.55 11.78
CA PHE A 97 -33.08 -4.02 11.09
C PHE A 97 -34.39 -3.55 11.74
N ALA A 98 -34.46 -3.60 13.08
CA ALA A 98 -35.64 -3.11 13.82
C ALA A 98 -35.82 -1.60 13.63
N SER A 99 -34.71 -0.86 13.50
CA SER A 99 -34.69 0.60 13.46
C SER A 99 -34.69 1.18 12.04
N ARG A 100 -34.78 0.38 10.98
CA ARG A 100 -34.74 0.88 9.58
C ARG A 100 -35.78 1.99 9.29
N ARG A 101 -36.88 2.06 10.07
CA ARG A 101 -37.85 3.17 10.09
C ARG A 101 -37.58 4.22 11.18
N ALA A 102 -36.77 3.91 12.21
CA ALA A 102 -36.54 4.75 13.38
C ALA A 102 -35.14 5.40 13.41
N LEU A 103 -34.21 5.00 12.53
CA LEU A 103 -32.89 5.65 12.40
C LEU A 103 -32.97 7.00 11.63
N SER A 104 -34.13 7.68 11.67
CA SER A 104 -34.32 8.97 11.04
C SER A 104 -33.87 10.16 11.91
N GLY A 105 -33.26 9.91 13.07
CA GLY A 105 -32.79 10.97 14.00
C GLY A 105 -31.37 10.71 14.53
N ASP A 106 -30.64 11.78 14.77
CA ASP A 106 -29.25 11.78 15.27
C ASP A 106 -29.09 11.06 16.62
N GLU A 107 -30.15 11.02 17.46
CA GLU A 107 -30.13 10.36 18.76
C GLU A 107 -30.09 8.84 18.63
N ALA A 108 -30.86 8.29 17.69
CA ALA A 108 -30.85 6.85 17.42
C ALA A 108 -29.50 6.38 16.86
N VAL A 109 -28.86 7.20 16.01
CA VAL A 109 -27.52 6.91 15.48
C VAL A 109 -26.45 7.00 16.56
N ARG A 110 -26.53 8.00 17.46
CA ARG A 110 -25.62 8.10 18.61
C ARG A 110 -25.79 6.92 19.57
N GLY A 111 -27.00 6.50 19.84
CA GLY A 111 -27.30 5.33 20.66
C GLY A 111 -26.73 4.04 20.05
N LEU A 112 -26.87 3.86 18.74
CA LEU A 112 -26.28 2.72 18.03
C LEU A 112 -24.73 2.80 18.04
N ALA A 113 -24.17 3.95 17.76
CA ALA A 113 -22.71 4.15 17.75
C ALA A 113 -22.07 3.94 19.12
N SER A 114 -22.79 4.20 20.23
CA SER A 114 -22.28 3.92 21.57
C SER A 114 -22.13 2.41 21.86
N SER A 115 -22.80 1.54 21.10
CA SER A 115 -22.67 0.09 21.16
C SER A 115 -21.62 -0.48 20.20
N LEU A 116 -20.95 0.38 19.41
CA LEU A 116 -19.90 -0.06 18.50
C LEU A 116 -18.71 -0.59 19.27
N THR A 117 -18.39 -1.85 19.06
CA THR A 117 -17.16 -2.48 19.51
C THR A 117 -16.23 -2.68 18.31
N ILE A 118 -14.93 -2.52 18.56
CA ILE A 118 -13.89 -2.70 17.53
C ILE A 118 -12.90 -3.72 18.08
N PHE A 119 -12.62 -4.74 17.28
CA PHE A 119 -11.63 -5.77 17.55
C PHE A 119 -10.47 -5.63 16.56
N SER A 120 -9.30 -6.15 16.94
CA SER A 120 -8.16 -6.27 16.04
C SER A 120 -7.97 -7.70 15.59
N TYR A 121 -7.53 -7.90 14.36
CA TYR A 121 -7.23 -9.20 13.77
C TYR A 121 -5.98 -9.13 12.90
N VAL A 122 -5.04 -10.06 13.10
CA VAL A 122 -3.87 -10.19 12.23
C VAL A 122 -4.19 -11.20 11.13
N THR A 123 -4.16 -10.75 9.89
CA THR A 123 -4.50 -11.58 8.71
C THR A 123 -3.56 -12.77 8.56
N GLN A 124 -4.12 -13.91 8.20
CA GLN A 124 -3.41 -15.17 8.01
C GLN A 124 -3.17 -15.46 6.52
N PRO A 125 -2.22 -16.35 6.16
CA PRO A 125 -2.07 -16.83 4.78
C PRO A 125 -3.40 -17.40 4.24
N GLY A 126 -3.82 -16.89 3.06
CA GLY A 126 -5.09 -17.25 2.42
C GLY A 126 -6.28 -16.37 2.79
N ASP A 127 -6.13 -15.45 3.74
CA ASP A 127 -7.17 -14.45 4.00
C ASP A 127 -7.28 -13.46 2.83
N THR A 128 -8.53 -13.13 2.53
CA THR A 128 -8.91 -12.06 1.59
C THR A 128 -10.00 -11.23 2.25
N ILE A 129 -10.20 -10.00 1.79
CA ILE A 129 -11.31 -9.17 2.29
C ILE A 129 -12.67 -9.89 2.15
N PHE A 130 -12.82 -10.71 1.10
CA PHE A 130 -14.04 -11.49 0.86
C PHE A 130 -14.22 -12.59 1.89
N SER A 131 -13.17 -13.35 2.20
CA SER A 131 -13.23 -14.44 3.18
C SER A 131 -13.44 -13.88 4.60
N ILE A 132 -12.83 -12.76 4.92
CA ILE A 132 -13.01 -12.07 6.20
C ILE A 132 -14.45 -11.53 6.33
N ALA A 133 -14.95 -10.82 5.30
CA ALA A 133 -16.32 -10.30 5.27
C ALA A 133 -17.36 -11.41 5.43
N ALA A 134 -17.16 -12.56 4.75
CA ALA A 134 -18.05 -13.70 4.87
C ALA A 134 -18.04 -14.34 6.27
N ARG A 135 -16.86 -14.48 6.90
CA ARG A 135 -16.73 -15.04 8.26
C ARG A 135 -17.25 -14.11 9.35
N THR A 136 -17.03 -12.80 9.20
CA THR A 136 -17.42 -11.78 10.18
C THR A 136 -18.87 -11.31 10.01
N ASN A 137 -19.50 -11.63 8.88
CA ASN A 137 -20.81 -11.12 8.48
C ASN A 137 -20.87 -9.57 8.43
N ILE A 138 -19.72 -8.93 8.15
CA ILE A 138 -19.57 -7.48 7.97
C ILE A 138 -19.27 -7.18 6.49
N PRO A 139 -19.94 -6.19 5.86
CA PRO A 139 -19.69 -5.83 4.48
C PRO A 139 -18.23 -5.45 4.20
N GLN A 140 -17.76 -5.77 3.00
CA GLN A 140 -16.42 -5.38 2.54
C GLN A 140 -16.21 -3.86 2.60
N ALA A 141 -17.24 -3.09 2.28
CA ALA A 141 -17.21 -1.63 2.34
C ALA A 141 -16.91 -1.11 3.75
N THR A 142 -17.52 -1.73 4.76
CA THR A 142 -17.28 -1.42 6.17
C THR A 142 -15.84 -1.73 6.56
N LEU A 143 -15.36 -2.92 6.22
CA LEU A 143 -13.98 -3.32 6.50
C LEU A 143 -12.98 -2.45 5.76
N ALA A 144 -13.24 -2.15 4.49
CA ALA A 144 -12.37 -1.34 3.66
C ALA A 144 -12.27 0.11 4.17
N SER A 145 -13.41 0.76 4.42
CA SER A 145 -13.44 2.16 4.86
C SER A 145 -12.82 2.36 6.24
N LEU A 146 -13.09 1.47 7.22
CA LEU A 146 -12.46 1.54 8.54
C LEU A 146 -10.94 1.31 8.46
N ASN A 147 -10.51 0.37 7.63
CA ASN A 147 -9.10 -0.01 7.51
C ASN A 147 -8.31 0.79 6.46
N ARG A 148 -8.95 1.79 5.83
CA ARG A 148 -8.33 2.67 4.83
C ARG A 148 -7.75 1.89 3.65
N LEU A 149 -8.40 0.77 3.29
CA LEU A 149 -8.00 -0.02 2.13
C LEU A 149 -8.47 0.70 0.87
N SER A 150 -7.65 0.74 -0.14
CA SER A 150 -7.99 1.33 -1.44
C SER A 150 -8.41 0.29 -2.47
N SER A 151 -8.10 -1.00 -2.20
CA SER A 151 -8.38 -2.14 -3.09
C SER A 151 -8.63 -3.40 -2.28
N HIS A 152 -9.37 -4.34 -2.86
CA HIS A 152 -9.57 -5.68 -2.28
C HIS A 152 -8.27 -6.50 -2.17
N GLU A 153 -7.21 -6.13 -2.88
CA GLU A 153 -5.89 -6.78 -2.87
C GLU A 153 -4.98 -6.30 -1.72
N ASP A 154 -5.39 -5.29 -0.95
CA ASP A 154 -4.60 -4.73 0.14
C ASP A 154 -4.53 -5.65 1.36
N VAL A 155 -5.43 -6.63 1.43
CA VAL A 155 -5.42 -7.64 2.48
C VAL A 155 -4.36 -8.69 2.16
N VAL A 156 -3.18 -8.52 2.76
CA VAL A 156 -2.05 -9.45 2.68
C VAL A 156 -1.79 -10.09 4.05
N PRO A 157 -1.18 -11.27 4.13
CA PRO A 157 -0.86 -11.91 5.41
C PRO A 157 -0.01 -11.01 6.31
N GLY A 158 -0.34 -10.97 7.60
CA GLY A 158 0.41 -10.26 8.63
C GLY A 158 0.00 -8.80 8.86
N ILE A 159 -0.96 -8.24 8.11
CA ILE A 159 -1.48 -6.90 8.42
C ILE A 159 -2.51 -6.97 9.55
N VAL A 160 -2.58 -5.90 10.34
CA VAL A 160 -3.61 -5.74 11.38
C VAL A 160 -4.84 -5.08 10.77
N LEU A 161 -5.97 -5.76 10.84
CA LEU A 161 -7.28 -5.22 10.48
C LEU A 161 -8.11 -4.91 11.73
N LEU A 162 -8.83 -3.81 11.69
CA LEU A 162 -9.87 -3.46 12.65
C LEU A 162 -11.21 -4.04 12.18
N LEU A 163 -11.88 -4.77 13.06
CA LEU A 163 -13.15 -5.43 12.80
C LEU A 163 -14.24 -4.75 13.63
N PRO A 164 -15.12 -3.94 13.02
CA PRO A 164 -16.20 -3.26 13.73
C PRO A 164 -17.41 -4.21 13.90
N SER A 165 -18.14 -4.09 15.00
CA SER A 165 -19.35 -4.88 15.24
C SER A 165 -20.59 -4.35 14.50
N ILE A 166 -20.55 -3.12 13.99
CA ILE A 166 -21.67 -2.47 13.30
C ILE A 166 -21.30 -2.25 11.83
N PRO A 167 -22.11 -2.73 10.86
CA PRO A 167 -21.91 -2.41 9.46
C PRO A 167 -22.24 -0.95 9.16
N GLY A 168 -21.46 -0.33 8.27
CA GLY A 168 -21.59 1.05 7.83
C GLY A 168 -20.34 1.57 7.13
N ILE A 169 -20.35 2.82 6.73
CA ILE A 169 -19.20 3.48 6.10
C ILE A 169 -18.50 4.39 7.10
N PHE A 170 -17.18 4.29 7.15
CA PHE A 170 -16.29 5.16 7.91
C PHE A 170 -15.63 6.16 6.94
N VAL A 171 -16.10 7.41 6.95
CA VAL A 171 -15.54 8.47 6.12
C VAL A 171 -14.42 9.15 6.89
N SER A 172 -13.18 9.05 6.40
CA SER A 172 -12.03 9.70 7.04
C SER A 172 -12.12 11.22 6.92
N GLU A 173 -11.83 11.96 8.00
CA GLU A 173 -11.69 13.42 7.93
C GLU A 173 -10.46 13.86 7.12
N THR A 174 -9.48 12.98 6.99
CA THR A 174 -8.24 13.20 6.22
C THR A 174 -8.04 12.09 5.19
N PRO A 175 -8.76 12.13 4.05
CA PRO A 175 -8.63 11.10 3.01
C PRO A 175 -7.19 11.00 2.51
N ALA A 176 -6.60 9.80 2.53
CA ALA A 176 -5.22 9.53 2.15
C ALA A 176 -5.08 8.74 0.85
N ASN A 177 -6.17 8.17 0.34
CA ASN A 177 -6.16 7.41 -0.91
C ASN A 177 -7.38 7.75 -1.78
N SER A 178 -7.34 7.32 -3.05
CA SER A 178 -8.37 7.66 -4.04
C SER A 178 -9.76 7.11 -3.69
N LEU A 179 -9.85 5.93 -3.04
CA LEU A 179 -11.13 5.39 -2.60
C LEU A 179 -11.73 6.24 -1.47
N GLU A 180 -10.92 6.65 -0.49
CA GLU A 180 -11.38 7.54 0.59
C GLU A 180 -11.86 8.89 0.05
N GLN A 181 -11.15 9.45 -0.95
CA GLN A 181 -11.57 10.68 -1.62
C GLN A 181 -12.93 10.50 -2.31
N LEU A 182 -13.10 9.37 -3.01
CA LEU A 182 -14.36 9.03 -3.68
C LEU A 182 -15.51 8.85 -2.67
N ILE A 183 -15.26 8.14 -1.56
CA ILE A 183 -16.21 7.95 -0.46
C ILE A 183 -16.59 9.30 0.15
N SER A 184 -15.62 10.15 0.43
CA SER A 184 -15.83 11.48 1.01
C SER A 184 -16.67 12.36 0.08
N ALA A 185 -16.33 12.43 -1.21
CA ALA A 185 -17.06 13.21 -2.20
C ALA A 185 -18.53 12.76 -2.34
N ALA A 186 -18.77 11.44 -2.41
CA ALA A 186 -20.13 10.89 -2.53
C ALA A 186 -21.01 11.13 -1.29
N ARG A 187 -20.42 11.41 -0.12
CA ARG A 187 -21.17 11.71 1.13
C ARG A 187 -21.25 13.19 1.43
N ALA A 188 -20.37 14.01 0.89
CA ALA A 188 -20.46 15.48 1.01
C ALA A 188 -21.73 16.05 0.36
N GLU A 189 -22.22 15.43 -0.71
CA GLU A 189 -23.44 15.81 -1.42
C GLU A 189 -24.73 15.31 -0.73
N ALA A 190 -24.61 14.40 0.25
CA ALA A 190 -25.76 13.75 0.89
C ALA A 190 -26.04 14.32 2.29
N ASP A 191 -26.44 15.58 2.35
CA ASP A 191 -26.53 16.43 3.56
C ASP A 191 -27.52 15.96 4.65
N ASN A 192 -28.26 14.87 4.46
CA ASN A 192 -29.32 14.40 5.38
C ASN A 192 -29.14 12.97 5.90
N ARG A 193 -27.95 12.36 5.79
CA ARG A 193 -27.75 11.01 6.33
C ARG A 193 -27.42 11.05 7.81
N PRO A 194 -28.17 10.33 8.66
CA PRO A 194 -27.85 10.23 10.07
C PRO A 194 -26.44 9.66 10.27
N SER A 195 -25.57 10.42 10.90
CA SER A 195 -24.14 10.09 11.03
C SER A 195 -23.59 10.57 12.38
N VAL A 196 -22.46 10.02 12.80
CA VAL A 196 -21.78 10.38 14.04
C VAL A 196 -20.27 10.41 13.85
N VAL A 197 -19.60 11.39 14.46
CA VAL A 197 -18.14 11.47 14.47
C VAL A 197 -17.61 10.53 15.55
N LEU A 198 -16.70 9.65 15.15
CA LEU A 198 -16.03 8.69 16.01
C LEU A 198 -14.52 8.97 16.03
N SER A 199 -13.92 8.82 17.22
CA SER A 199 -12.48 8.86 17.41
C SER A 199 -11.98 7.43 17.63
N ILE A 200 -11.24 6.87 16.68
CA ILE A 200 -10.84 5.46 16.66
C ILE A 200 -9.31 5.37 16.84
N PRO A 201 -8.83 4.63 17.85
CA PRO A 201 -7.40 4.40 18.03
C PRO A 201 -6.88 3.47 16.94
N ARG A 202 -5.86 3.92 16.20
CA ARG A 202 -5.15 3.17 15.16
C ARG A 202 -3.66 3.39 15.26
N PHE A 203 -2.87 2.31 15.34
CA PHE A 203 -1.41 2.35 15.28
C PHE A 203 -0.76 3.43 16.16
N GLY A 204 -1.29 3.63 17.41
CA GLY A 204 -0.77 4.60 18.37
C GLY A 204 -1.25 6.05 18.15
N GLN A 205 -2.09 6.29 17.17
CA GLN A 205 -2.75 7.57 16.93
C GLN A 205 -4.28 7.44 17.05
N THR A 206 -4.98 8.55 17.25
CA THR A 206 -6.44 8.59 17.21
C THR A 206 -6.85 9.27 15.92
N GLU A 207 -7.58 8.52 15.08
CA GLU A 207 -8.12 9.02 13.81
C GLU A 207 -9.61 9.32 13.96
N ARG A 208 -10.08 10.36 13.27
CA ARG A 208 -11.49 10.77 13.29
C ARG A 208 -12.18 10.33 12.02
N PHE A 209 -13.35 9.74 12.20
CA PHE A 209 -14.22 9.27 11.12
C PHE A 209 -15.64 9.76 11.32
N LEU A 210 -16.28 10.18 10.24
CA LEU A 210 -17.72 10.28 10.19
C LEU A 210 -18.28 8.89 9.90
N PHE A 211 -18.98 8.30 10.86
CA PHE A 211 -19.58 6.97 10.71
C PHE A 211 -21.05 7.07 10.29
N ILE A 212 -21.41 6.36 9.24
CA ILE A 212 -22.75 6.26 8.68
C ILE A 212 -23.24 4.82 8.80
N PRO A 213 -24.01 4.48 9.84
CA PRO A 213 -24.47 3.13 10.08
C PRO A 213 -25.35 2.60 8.94
N GLY A 214 -25.14 1.34 8.56
CA GLY A 214 -25.95 0.65 7.53
C GLY A 214 -25.72 1.15 6.11
N ASP A 215 -24.82 2.11 5.89
CA ASP A 215 -24.39 2.52 4.55
C ASP A 215 -23.41 1.50 3.95
N ASP A 216 -23.32 1.47 2.62
CA ASP A 216 -22.48 0.55 1.85
C ASP A 216 -21.84 1.32 0.69
N PHE A 217 -20.92 0.70 -0.01
CA PHE A 217 -20.36 1.26 -1.24
C PHE A 217 -21.44 1.54 -2.28
N THR A 218 -21.40 2.74 -2.87
CA THR A 218 -22.07 3.02 -4.11
C THR A 218 -21.58 2.08 -5.21
N GLN A 219 -22.30 1.99 -6.34
CA GLN A 219 -21.86 1.18 -7.46
C GLN A 219 -20.47 1.61 -7.97
N THR A 220 -20.20 2.92 -8.04
CA THR A 220 -18.92 3.47 -8.48
C THR A 220 -17.79 3.08 -7.53
N GLU A 221 -17.97 3.24 -6.22
CA GLU A 221 -16.98 2.86 -5.20
C GLU A 221 -16.71 1.36 -5.21
N ARG A 222 -17.75 0.55 -5.36
CA ARG A 222 -17.63 -0.90 -5.46
C ARG A 222 -16.84 -1.32 -6.70
N ILE A 223 -17.13 -0.73 -7.86
CA ILE A 223 -16.35 -0.98 -9.08
C ILE A 223 -14.90 -0.54 -8.87
N PHE A 224 -14.67 0.64 -8.30
CA PHE A 224 -13.33 1.14 -8.01
C PHE A 224 -12.56 0.19 -7.08
N PHE A 225 -13.16 -0.21 -5.96
CA PHE A 225 -12.55 -1.11 -4.97
C PHE A 225 -12.24 -2.51 -5.53
N LEU A 226 -13.12 -3.05 -6.38
CA LEU A 226 -12.98 -4.38 -6.98
C LEU A 226 -12.13 -4.39 -8.25
N ASN A 227 -11.94 -3.22 -8.88
CA ASN A 227 -11.11 -3.12 -10.07
C ASN A 227 -9.63 -3.18 -9.64
N ARG A 228 -8.84 -4.06 -10.26
CA ARG A 228 -7.39 -4.13 -10.02
C ARG A 228 -6.64 -2.85 -10.42
N GLY A 229 -7.35 -1.91 -11.04
CA GLY A 229 -6.90 -0.54 -11.25
C GLY A 229 -5.73 -0.39 -12.22
N PHE A 230 -5.20 -1.46 -12.82
CA PHE A 230 -4.16 -1.38 -13.84
C PHE A 230 -4.77 -1.49 -15.24
N GLN A 231 -4.58 -0.45 -16.04
CA GLN A 231 -4.88 -0.47 -17.48
C GLN A 231 -3.66 -0.95 -18.27
N PHE A 232 -3.85 -1.26 -19.53
CA PHE A 232 -2.71 -1.53 -20.40
C PHE A 232 -1.94 -0.24 -20.70
N PRO A 233 -0.57 -0.29 -20.68
CA PRO A 233 0.25 0.87 -21.00
C PRO A 233 0.22 1.26 -22.48
N LEU A 234 -0.24 0.37 -23.34
CA LEU A 234 -0.43 0.55 -24.80
C LEU A 234 -1.80 0.04 -25.21
N ARG A 235 -2.42 0.65 -26.23
CA ARG A 235 -3.71 0.17 -26.76
C ARG A 235 -3.52 -1.07 -27.63
N GLU A 236 -2.48 -1.05 -28.47
CA GLU A 236 -2.11 -2.15 -29.37
C GLU A 236 -0.63 -2.47 -29.21
N PHE A 237 -0.32 -3.74 -29.04
CA PHE A 237 1.05 -4.21 -28.84
C PHE A 237 1.17 -5.71 -29.08
N ARG A 238 2.40 -6.16 -29.30
CA ARG A 238 2.78 -7.56 -29.27
C ARG A 238 3.79 -7.80 -28.15
N VAL A 239 3.56 -8.78 -27.28
CA VAL A 239 4.53 -9.17 -26.26
C VAL A 239 5.71 -9.84 -26.94
N THR A 240 6.91 -9.28 -26.80
CA THR A 240 8.14 -9.80 -27.42
C THR A 240 9.09 -10.45 -26.42
N SER A 241 8.98 -10.07 -25.13
CA SER A 241 9.73 -10.72 -24.07
C SER A 241 8.95 -10.72 -22.77
N LEU A 242 9.00 -11.85 -22.07
CA LEU A 242 8.31 -12.06 -20.79
C LEU A 242 9.22 -11.71 -19.61
N TYR A 243 8.59 -11.51 -18.46
CA TYR A 243 9.24 -11.40 -17.15
C TYR A 243 9.94 -12.73 -16.79
N GLY A 244 11.13 -12.65 -16.24
CA GLY A 244 11.85 -13.82 -15.72
C GLY A 244 13.29 -13.97 -16.21
N PRO A 245 13.96 -15.07 -15.87
CA PRO A 245 15.32 -15.33 -16.32
C PRO A 245 15.36 -15.55 -17.84
N ARG A 246 16.27 -14.84 -18.51
CA ARG A 246 16.49 -14.95 -19.97
C ARG A 246 17.95 -14.73 -20.34
N ILE A 247 18.31 -15.07 -21.57
CA ILE A 247 19.53 -14.56 -22.20
C ILE A 247 19.24 -13.13 -22.68
N ASN A 248 20.04 -12.17 -22.24
CA ASN A 248 19.90 -10.77 -22.66
C ASN A 248 20.22 -10.65 -24.16
N PRO A 249 19.30 -10.16 -24.99
CA PRO A 249 19.48 -10.13 -26.44
C PRO A 249 20.56 -9.15 -26.91
N VAL A 250 21.00 -8.22 -26.05
CA VAL A 250 22.04 -7.22 -26.37
C VAL A 250 23.41 -7.71 -25.91
N THR A 251 23.53 -8.31 -24.72
CA THR A 251 24.81 -8.71 -24.12
C THR A 251 25.11 -10.19 -24.27
N GLY A 252 24.13 -11.04 -24.62
CA GLY A 252 24.27 -12.50 -24.68
C GLY A 252 24.41 -13.20 -23.33
N GLN A 253 24.33 -12.47 -22.21
CA GLN A 253 24.50 -13.02 -20.86
C GLN A 253 23.17 -13.42 -20.22
N HIS A 254 23.21 -14.38 -19.30
CA HIS A 254 22.07 -14.69 -18.45
C HIS A 254 21.72 -13.50 -17.56
N SER A 255 20.47 -13.08 -17.60
CA SER A 255 19.96 -11.96 -16.79
C SER A 255 18.49 -12.15 -16.42
N MET A 256 18.09 -11.50 -15.33
CA MET A 256 16.68 -11.42 -14.93
C MET A 256 16.03 -10.26 -15.68
N HIS A 257 14.99 -10.54 -16.47
CA HIS A 257 14.12 -9.52 -17.06
C HIS A 257 13.07 -9.10 -16.02
N ARG A 258 13.17 -7.88 -15.52
CA ARG A 258 12.32 -7.38 -14.42
C ARG A 258 10.94 -6.89 -14.86
N GLY A 259 10.69 -6.90 -16.18
CA GLY A 259 9.46 -6.44 -16.80
C GLY A 259 9.01 -7.30 -17.95
N ILE A 260 8.21 -6.72 -18.81
CA ILE A 260 7.84 -7.28 -20.13
C ILE A 260 8.18 -6.27 -21.22
N ASP A 261 8.49 -6.78 -22.41
CA ASP A 261 8.74 -5.93 -23.57
C ASP A 261 7.52 -5.99 -24.52
N LEU A 262 6.95 -4.83 -24.78
CA LEU A 262 5.75 -4.64 -25.58
C LEU A 262 6.12 -3.90 -26.89
N ALA A 263 6.25 -4.67 -27.98
CA ALA A 263 6.57 -4.10 -29.30
C ALA A 263 5.37 -3.31 -29.83
N ALA A 264 5.64 -2.07 -30.24
CA ALA A 264 4.72 -1.16 -30.90
C ALA A 264 5.51 -0.19 -31.78
N PRO A 265 4.89 0.45 -32.78
CA PRO A 265 5.56 1.45 -33.62
C PRO A 265 6.16 2.59 -32.80
N MET A 266 7.31 3.12 -33.24
CA MET A 266 7.91 4.29 -32.64
C MET A 266 6.92 5.48 -32.63
N GLY A 267 6.84 6.19 -31.49
CA GLY A 267 5.91 7.30 -31.32
C GLY A 267 4.50 6.90 -30.84
N THR A 268 4.19 5.60 -30.71
CA THR A 268 2.93 5.13 -30.11
C THR A 268 2.78 5.71 -28.69
N GLU A 269 1.56 6.17 -28.36
CA GLU A 269 1.27 6.74 -27.04
C GLU A 269 1.39 5.69 -25.93
N VAL A 270 2.08 6.09 -24.87
CA VAL A 270 2.24 5.30 -23.63
C VAL A 270 1.37 5.91 -22.56
N PHE A 271 0.53 5.09 -21.95
CA PHE A 271 -0.45 5.51 -20.95
C PHE A 271 -0.03 5.10 -19.54
N ALA A 272 -0.32 5.95 -18.54
CA ALA A 272 -0.22 5.58 -17.14
C ALA A 272 -1.18 4.41 -16.85
N VAL A 273 -0.65 3.31 -16.36
CA VAL A 273 -1.46 2.09 -16.10
C VAL A 273 -2.41 2.25 -14.91
N ARG A 274 -2.14 3.21 -14.02
CA ARG A 274 -2.92 3.54 -12.83
C ARG A 274 -2.65 4.99 -12.44
N SER A 275 -3.60 5.63 -11.72
CA SER A 275 -3.38 6.97 -11.15
C SER A 275 -2.24 6.93 -10.14
N GLY A 276 -1.48 8.04 -10.05
CA GLY A 276 -0.34 8.14 -9.14
C GLY A 276 0.48 9.39 -9.41
N THR A 277 1.64 9.48 -8.76
CA THR A 277 2.58 10.60 -8.85
C THR A 277 3.86 10.17 -9.54
N VAL A 278 4.36 10.97 -10.47
CA VAL A 278 5.65 10.75 -11.13
C VAL A 278 6.77 10.98 -10.13
N ILE A 279 7.46 9.90 -9.73
CA ILE A 279 8.55 9.96 -8.74
C ILE A 279 9.95 9.98 -9.39
N TYR A 280 10.03 9.64 -10.65
CA TYR A 280 11.26 9.74 -11.44
C TYR A 280 10.95 9.92 -12.92
N GLN A 281 11.79 10.71 -13.60
CA GLN A 281 11.92 10.76 -15.04
C GLN A 281 13.36 11.08 -15.41
N GLY A 282 13.87 10.48 -16.45
CA GLY A 282 15.25 10.73 -16.86
C GLY A 282 15.75 9.78 -17.94
N TYR A 283 17.06 9.74 -18.07
CA TYR A 283 17.76 8.88 -19.02
C TYR A 283 18.85 8.09 -18.30
N ASP A 284 18.93 6.79 -18.58
CA ASP A 284 20.12 5.99 -18.29
C ASP A 284 20.52 5.13 -19.51
N ARG A 285 21.69 4.50 -19.42
CA ARG A 285 22.25 3.74 -20.55
C ARG A 285 21.51 2.42 -20.83
N ILE A 286 20.78 1.89 -19.86
CA ILE A 286 20.07 0.61 -19.98
C ILE A 286 18.61 0.86 -20.39
N LEU A 287 17.86 1.61 -19.61
CA LEU A 287 16.44 1.88 -19.82
C LEU A 287 16.17 3.00 -20.83
N GLY A 288 17.20 3.76 -21.24
CA GLY A 288 17.01 4.94 -22.07
C GLY A 288 16.21 6.02 -21.34
N TYR A 289 15.39 6.77 -22.06
CA TYR A 289 14.40 7.65 -21.44
C TYR A 289 13.34 6.81 -20.75
N HIS A 290 13.12 7.07 -19.45
CA HIS A 290 12.18 6.32 -18.67
C HIS A 290 11.49 7.16 -17.60
N ILE A 291 10.31 6.69 -17.18
CA ILE A 291 9.44 7.28 -16.16
C ILE A 291 9.16 6.24 -15.11
N VAL A 292 9.10 6.66 -13.84
CA VAL A 292 8.57 5.84 -12.74
C VAL A 292 7.42 6.58 -12.09
N ILE A 293 6.28 5.91 -11.95
CA ILE A 293 5.08 6.41 -11.28
C ILE A 293 4.85 5.60 -10.02
N SER A 294 4.71 6.29 -8.89
CA SER A 294 4.25 5.72 -7.62
C SER A 294 2.74 5.72 -7.58
N HIS A 295 2.16 4.59 -7.17
CA HIS A 295 0.72 4.39 -7.04
C HIS A 295 0.35 4.08 -5.60
N ASP A 296 -0.95 4.10 -5.29
CA ASP A 296 -1.47 3.65 -3.99
C ASP A 296 -1.02 2.22 -3.68
N ASN A 297 -0.96 1.88 -2.38
CA ASN A 297 -0.64 0.54 -1.86
C ASN A 297 0.74 0.03 -2.21
N ASN A 298 1.74 0.90 -2.18
CA ASN A 298 3.14 0.55 -2.45
C ASN A 298 3.38 -0.10 -3.83
N TRP A 299 2.50 0.20 -4.79
CA TRP A 299 2.74 -0.12 -6.19
C TRP A 299 3.55 0.98 -6.87
N ALA A 300 4.36 0.58 -7.84
CA ALA A 300 4.98 1.50 -8.79
C ALA A 300 5.04 0.86 -10.18
N SER A 301 5.08 1.69 -11.21
CA SER A 301 5.26 1.27 -12.59
C SER A 301 6.43 2.01 -13.23
N LEU A 302 7.19 1.30 -14.08
CA LEU A 302 8.30 1.84 -14.84
C LEU A 302 8.04 1.65 -16.34
N TYR A 303 8.34 2.69 -17.11
CA TYR A 303 8.15 2.78 -18.55
C TYR A 303 9.47 3.18 -19.20
N GLY A 304 10.16 2.22 -19.85
CA GLY A 304 11.48 2.40 -20.43
C GLY A 304 11.50 2.48 -21.96
N HIS A 305 12.66 2.79 -22.50
CA HIS A 305 12.99 2.94 -23.92
C HIS A 305 12.15 4.00 -24.66
N LEU A 306 11.64 5.00 -23.93
CA LEU A 306 10.79 6.05 -24.49
C LEU A 306 11.53 6.91 -25.50
N SER A 307 10.82 7.44 -26.50
CA SER A 307 11.30 8.47 -27.41
C SER A 307 11.01 9.88 -26.88
N VAL A 308 9.91 10.04 -26.14
CA VAL A 308 9.47 11.32 -25.56
C VAL A 308 8.89 11.06 -24.17
N ILE A 309 9.19 11.95 -23.22
CA ILE A 309 8.58 12.04 -21.89
C ILE A 309 7.63 13.23 -21.90
N ASN A 310 6.35 13.01 -21.56
CA ASN A 310 5.30 14.04 -21.56
C ASN A 310 4.90 14.47 -20.12
N THR A 311 5.67 14.07 -19.11
CA THR A 311 5.39 14.38 -17.71
C THR A 311 6.53 15.15 -17.09
N VAL A 312 6.28 15.71 -15.90
CA VAL A 312 7.31 16.33 -15.05
C VAL A 312 7.37 15.64 -13.70
N LEU A 313 8.51 15.77 -13.00
CA LEU A 313 8.69 15.20 -11.67
C LEU A 313 7.65 15.77 -10.69
N ASN A 314 7.09 14.91 -9.82
CA ASN A 314 6.02 15.20 -8.87
C ASN A 314 4.66 15.57 -9.51
N GLN A 315 4.47 15.31 -10.79
CA GLN A 315 3.17 15.45 -11.45
C GLN A 315 2.25 14.31 -11.03
N ASP A 316 1.02 14.66 -10.62
CA ASP A 316 -0.04 13.69 -10.47
C ASP A 316 -0.66 13.36 -11.83
N VAL A 317 -0.79 12.07 -12.11
CA VAL A 317 -1.35 11.57 -13.36
C VAL A 317 -2.54 10.64 -13.06
N GLN A 318 -3.56 10.72 -13.89
CA GLN A 318 -4.68 9.79 -13.84
C GLN A 318 -4.38 8.53 -14.66
N SER A 319 -5.02 7.40 -14.31
CA SER A 319 -4.99 6.20 -15.14
C SER A 319 -5.44 6.53 -16.57
N GLY A 320 -4.67 6.11 -17.58
CA GLY A 320 -4.94 6.42 -18.98
C GLY A 320 -4.41 7.78 -19.48
N THR A 321 -3.75 8.57 -18.63
CA THR A 321 -3.03 9.77 -19.08
C THR A 321 -1.86 9.40 -19.99
N VAL A 322 -1.66 10.10 -21.12
CA VAL A 322 -0.50 9.94 -21.99
C VAL A 322 0.73 10.51 -21.29
N ILE A 323 1.66 9.63 -20.91
CA ILE A 323 2.87 9.98 -20.15
C ILE A 323 4.14 10.03 -21.00
N GLY A 324 4.12 9.47 -22.21
CA GLY A 324 5.27 9.42 -23.10
C GLY A 324 4.92 8.73 -24.42
N ARG A 325 5.95 8.42 -25.20
CA ARG A 325 5.83 7.72 -26.49
C ARG A 325 6.86 6.62 -26.60
N VAL A 326 6.46 5.50 -27.24
CA VAL A 326 7.35 4.37 -27.54
C VAL A 326 8.56 4.84 -28.34
N GLY A 327 9.72 4.33 -27.96
CA GLY A 327 11.00 4.61 -28.61
C GLY A 327 11.87 3.36 -28.74
N SER A 328 13.17 3.60 -28.84
CA SER A 328 14.22 2.57 -28.87
C SER A 328 15.51 3.14 -28.25
N THR A 329 15.36 3.94 -27.19
CA THR A 329 16.50 4.56 -26.49
C THR A 329 17.12 3.61 -25.46
N GLY A 330 18.40 3.81 -25.11
CA GLY A 330 19.12 2.93 -24.20
C GLY A 330 19.51 1.58 -24.85
N GLN A 331 19.52 0.49 -24.07
CA GLN A 331 19.80 -0.87 -24.56
C GLN A 331 18.54 -1.50 -25.17
N SER A 332 18.25 -1.16 -26.41
CA SER A 332 17.10 -1.66 -27.16
C SER A 332 17.53 -2.22 -28.51
N THR A 333 16.89 -3.31 -28.94
CA THR A 333 17.08 -3.92 -30.26
C THR A 333 16.09 -3.43 -31.32
N GLY A 334 15.13 -2.60 -30.94
CA GLY A 334 14.12 -2.03 -31.83
C GLY A 334 12.97 -1.37 -31.05
N PRO A 335 12.01 -0.72 -31.74
CA PRO A 335 10.94 0.00 -31.07
C PRO A 335 10.07 -0.89 -30.20
N HIS A 336 10.05 -0.64 -28.88
CA HIS A 336 9.20 -1.29 -27.90
C HIS A 336 9.12 -0.47 -26.61
N LEU A 337 8.14 -0.75 -25.79
CA LEU A 337 8.04 -0.30 -24.41
C LEU A 337 8.58 -1.40 -23.51
N HIS A 338 9.60 -1.12 -22.70
CA HIS A 338 9.95 -1.93 -21.53
C HIS A 338 9.08 -1.50 -20.37
N PHE A 339 8.30 -2.43 -19.80
CA PHE A 339 7.32 -2.14 -18.77
C PHE A 339 7.52 -3.02 -17.54
N GLU A 340 7.72 -2.38 -16.36
CA GLU A 340 7.85 -3.06 -15.08
C GLU A 340 6.71 -2.68 -14.12
N LEU A 341 6.30 -3.62 -13.29
CA LEU A 341 5.47 -3.39 -12.11
C LEU A 341 6.21 -3.77 -10.84
N TRP A 342 6.10 -2.92 -9.83
CA TRP A 342 6.73 -3.10 -8.54
C TRP A 342 5.67 -3.08 -7.44
N HIS A 343 5.80 -3.96 -6.45
CA HIS A 343 4.95 -3.99 -5.28
C HIS A 343 5.80 -4.22 -4.03
N HIS A 344 5.72 -3.31 -3.06
CA HIS A 344 6.59 -3.28 -1.88
C HIS A 344 8.09 -3.35 -2.25
N GLY A 345 8.52 -2.62 -3.27
CA GLY A 345 9.91 -2.57 -3.71
C GLY A 345 10.42 -3.82 -4.47
N GLN A 346 9.56 -4.79 -4.75
CA GLN A 346 9.89 -6.00 -5.52
C GLN A 346 9.18 -6.00 -6.87
N THR A 347 9.89 -6.41 -7.92
CA THR A 347 9.28 -6.57 -9.25
C THR A 347 8.24 -7.69 -9.25
N ARG A 348 7.16 -7.49 -9.98
CA ARG A 348 6.08 -8.45 -10.21
C ARG A 348 5.93 -8.70 -11.70
N ASP A 349 5.51 -9.89 -12.06
CA ASP A 349 5.23 -10.25 -13.45
C ASP A 349 4.05 -9.42 -14.00
N PRO A 350 4.29 -8.42 -14.89
CA PRO A 350 3.21 -7.57 -15.40
C PRO A 350 2.18 -8.34 -16.21
N ALA A 351 2.58 -9.44 -16.88
CA ALA A 351 1.67 -10.24 -17.70
C ALA A 351 0.58 -10.92 -16.85
N ARG A 352 0.94 -11.31 -15.61
CA ARG A 352 -0.03 -11.86 -14.64
C ARG A 352 -0.93 -10.78 -14.06
N VAL A 353 -0.36 -9.63 -13.68
CA VAL A 353 -1.12 -8.52 -13.08
C VAL A 353 -2.11 -7.93 -14.08
N LEU A 354 -1.67 -7.67 -15.33
CA LEU A 354 -2.50 -7.14 -16.42
C LEU A 354 -3.39 -8.20 -17.08
N ARG A 355 -3.25 -9.47 -16.74
CA ARG A 355 -3.99 -10.60 -17.35
C ARG A 355 -3.88 -10.65 -18.88
N ILE A 356 -2.69 -10.40 -19.42
CA ILE A 356 -2.43 -10.29 -20.86
C ILE A 356 -2.91 -11.54 -21.61
N PHE A 357 -2.70 -12.73 -21.05
CA PHE A 357 -3.05 -14.01 -21.69
C PHE A 357 -4.55 -14.37 -21.68
N ARG A 358 -5.44 -13.59 -21.03
CA ARG A 358 -6.89 -13.84 -21.06
C ARG A 358 -7.60 -13.16 -22.23
N ARG A 359 -6.92 -12.31 -22.99
CA ARG A 359 -7.48 -11.59 -24.15
C ARG A 359 -7.33 -12.32 -25.49
N THR A 360 -6.66 -13.46 -25.50
CA THR A 360 -6.36 -14.24 -26.71
C THR A 360 -7.26 -15.49 -26.88
N GLN A 361 -8.46 -15.48 -26.28
CA GLN A 361 -9.50 -16.48 -26.57
C GLN A 361 -10.74 -15.80 -27.10
#